data_c32591f2827088198143c51e5ac4b044
#
_entry.id   c32591f2827088198143c51e5ac4b044
#
_cell.length_a   1.000
_cell.length_b   1.000
_cell.length_c   1.000
_cell.angle_alpha   90.00
_cell.angle_beta   90.00
_cell.angle_gamma   90.00
#
_symmetry.space_group_name_H-M   'P 1'
#
loop_
_entity.id
_entity.type
_entity.pdbx_description
1 polymer ?
#
loop_
_entity_poly.entity_id
_entity_poly.type
_entity_poly.pdbx_seq_one_letter_code
_entity_poly.pdbx_strand_id
1 'polypeptide(L)'
;MSRYSVNEYTAALQALMPGGLVWPKISDGVQTSTLRALARSYQRSDEDARDLLDAAFPSTATAMLPEWEETLGLPDLCAIGEIDSIIQRQRAVVSKLFGIGGQSVAYFIRVAETLGYTISITQYRQACSGMSVCGDALNGEEWPFTWL
;
A
#
# COMPACT_ATOMS: atom_id res chain seq x y z
N MET A 1 12.24 9.50 -5.02
CA MET A 1 13.50 10.12 -5.53
C MET A 1 13.54 10.06 -7.04
N SER A 2 13.84 11.20 -7.71
CA SER A 2 13.97 11.25 -9.16
C SER A 2 15.07 10.28 -9.65
N ARG A 3 14.85 9.67 -10.81
CA ARG A 3 15.82 8.79 -11.47
C ARG A 3 17.02 9.57 -12.00
N TYR A 4 16.80 10.86 -12.28
CA TYR A 4 17.81 11.73 -12.89
C TYR A 4 18.23 12.84 -11.93
N SER A 5 19.49 13.19 -11.96
CA SER A 5 20.07 14.26 -11.16
C SER A 5 19.79 15.64 -11.80
N VAL A 6 19.91 16.71 -11.01
CA VAL A 6 19.85 18.09 -11.53
C VAL A 6 20.80 18.33 -12.68
N ASN A 7 21.99 17.71 -12.64
CA ASN A 7 23.01 17.88 -13.69
C ASN A 7 22.57 17.23 -15.01
N GLU A 8 21.90 16.08 -14.95
CA GLU A 8 21.35 15.41 -16.13
C GLU A 8 20.21 16.20 -16.75
N TYR A 9 19.30 16.76 -15.94
CA TYR A 9 18.28 17.70 -16.42
C TYR A 9 18.89 18.96 -17.02
N THR A 10 19.95 19.50 -16.41
CA THR A 10 20.67 20.67 -16.95
C THR A 10 21.29 20.33 -18.30
N ALA A 11 21.93 19.18 -18.44
CA ALA A 11 22.50 18.72 -19.70
C ALA A 11 21.44 18.52 -20.80
N ALA A 12 20.29 17.95 -20.43
CA ALA A 12 19.15 17.80 -21.34
C ALA A 12 18.63 19.17 -21.83
N LEU A 13 18.46 20.13 -20.92
CA LEU A 13 18.05 21.48 -21.28
C LEU A 13 19.09 22.18 -22.16
N GLN A 14 20.38 21.99 -21.90
CA GLN A 14 21.44 22.49 -22.75
C GLN A 14 21.45 21.84 -24.15
N ALA A 15 21.07 20.56 -24.24
CA ALA A 15 20.96 19.88 -25.53
C ALA A 15 19.83 20.44 -26.41
N LEU A 16 18.76 20.95 -25.80
CA LEU A 16 17.65 21.61 -26.52
C LEU A 16 18.02 23.01 -27.04
N MET A 17 19.11 23.62 -26.54
CA MET A 17 19.53 24.93 -27.00
C MET A 17 20.17 24.84 -28.39
N PRO A 18 19.97 25.89 -29.24
CA PRO A 18 20.62 25.94 -30.55
C PRO A 18 22.13 25.79 -30.47
N GLY A 19 22.73 25.27 -31.52
CA GLY A 19 24.20 25.25 -31.67
C GLY A 19 24.74 26.61 -32.03
N GLY A 20 26.01 26.87 -31.64
CA GLY A 20 26.74 28.07 -32.04
C GLY A 20 27.41 28.84 -30.89
N LEU A 21 28.25 29.79 -31.23
CA LEU A 21 29.02 30.56 -30.25
C LEU A 21 28.18 31.48 -29.36
N VAL A 22 26.95 31.80 -29.78
CA VAL A 22 26.00 32.65 -29.04
C VAL A 22 25.44 31.91 -27.83
N TRP A 23 25.44 30.56 -27.85
CA TRP A 23 24.92 29.70 -26.80
C TRP A 23 26.04 28.88 -26.15
N PRO A 24 26.94 29.50 -25.38
CA PRO A 24 28.06 28.79 -24.79
C PRO A 24 27.59 27.80 -23.73
N LYS A 25 27.93 26.53 -23.91
CA LYS A 25 27.61 25.43 -22.95
C LYS A 25 28.74 25.28 -21.93
N ILE A 26 29.13 26.37 -21.28
CA ILE A 26 30.18 26.44 -20.28
C ILE A 26 29.60 26.15 -18.90
N SER A 27 30.23 25.34 -18.08
CA SER A 27 29.74 24.92 -16.75
C SER A 27 29.43 26.07 -15.83
N ASP A 28 30.23 27.15 -15.88
CA ASP A 28 30.11 28.29 -14.99
C ASP A 28 29.47 29.53 -15.65
N GLY A 29 28.90 29.34 -16.84
CA GLY A 29 28.19 30.40 -17.55
C GLY A 29 26.86 30.78 -16.91
N VAL A 30 26.46 32.03 -17.04
CA VAL A 30 25.16 32.56 -16.55
C VAL A 30 24.00 31.73 -17.15
N GLN A 31 24.06 31.39 -18.42
CA GLN A 31 23.07 30.53 -19.09
C GLN A 31 22.96 29.15 -18.42
N THR A 32 24.10 28.50 -18.15
CA THR A 32 24.11 27.19 -17.49
C THR A 32 23.55 27.28 -16.07
N SER A 33 23.86 28.36 -15.36
CA SER A 33 23.32 28.62 -14.02
C SER A 33 21.80 28.78 -14.04
N THR A 34 21.26 29.51 -15.03
CA THR A 34 19.82 29.68 -15.23
C THR A 34 19.16 28.34 -15.58
N LEU A 35 19.74 27.56 -16.50
CA LEU A 35 19.23 26.23 -16.85
C LEU A 35 19.26 25.27 -15.68
N ARG A 36 20.29 25.35 -14.81
CA ARG A 36 20.39 24.56 -13.60
C ARG A 36 19.28 24.90 -12.57
N ALA A 37 18.90 26.18 -12.51
CA ALA A 37 17.78 26.59 -11.66
C ALA A 37 16.45 26.04 -12.17
N LEU A 38 16.23 26.07 -13.50
CA LEU A 38 15.06 25.45 -14.13
C LEU A 38 15.07 23.92 -14.00
N ALA A 39 16.24 23.29 -14.13
CA ALA A 39 16.40 21.84 -13.98
C ALA A 39 15.92 21.32 -12.63
N ARG A 40 16.08 22.10 -11.55
CA ARG A 40 15.54 21.77 -10.23
C ARG A 40 14.01 21.69 -10.20
N SER A 41 13.33 22.55 -10.97
CA SER A 41 11.87 22.51 -11.08
C SER A 41 11.41 21.27 -11.81
N TYR A 42 12.06 20.91 -12.91
CA TYR A 42 11.77 19.66 -13.64
C TYR A 42 12.04 18.42 -12.81
N GLN A 43 13.14 18.40 -12.04
CA GLN A 43 13.44 17.29 -11.14
C GLN A 43 12.33 17.11 -10.09
N ARG A 44 11.87 18.20 -9.45
CA ARG A 44 10.76 18.13 -8.49
C ARG A 44 9.49 17.59 -9.13
N SER A 45 9.14 18.09 -10.32
CA SER A 45 7.97 17.62 -11.05
C SER A 45 8.05 16.12 -11.39
N ASP A 46 9.24 15.60 -11.70
CA ASP A 46 9.46 14.16 -11.91
C ASP A 46 9.33 13.37 -10.59
N GLU A 47 9.81 13.93 -9.47
CA GLU A 47 9.64 13.32 -8.14
C GLU A 47 8.17 13.26 -7.76
N ASP A 48 7.44 14.39 -7.88
CA ASP A 48 6.00 14.46 -7.59
C ASP A 48 5.19 13.48 -8.45
N ALA A 49 5.54 13.36 -9.74
CA ALA A 49 4.88 12.42 -10.64
C ALA A 49 5.09 10.95 -10.23
N ARG A 50 6.26 10.61 -9.71
CA ARG A 50 6.55 9.27 -9.19
C ARG A 50 5.83 8.99 -7.89
N ASP A 51 5.87 9.95 -6.97
CA ASP A 51 5.15 9.84 -5.71
C ASP A 51 3.64 9.63 -5.95
N LEU A 52 3.10 10.29 -7.00
CA LEU A 52 1.73 10.06 -7.44
C LEU A 52 1.51 8.64 -7.99
N LEU A 53 2.46 8.11 -8.76
CA LEU A 53 2.37 6.72 -9.24
C LEU A 53 2.43 5.72 -8.09
N ASP A 54 3.31 5.93 -7.12
CA ASP A 54 3.41 5.10 -5.93
C ASP A 54 2.13 5.19 -5.07
N ALA A 55 1.53 6.38 -4.99
CA ALA A 55 0.29 6.63 -4.28
C ALA A 55 -0.95 6.05 -4.97
N ALA A 56 -0.89 5.76 -6.27
CA ALA A 56 -1.97 5.12 -7.00
C ALA A 56 -2.22 3.67 -6.57
N PHE A 57 -1.23 3.03 -5.93
CA PHE A 57 -1.37 1.67 -5.40
C PHE A 57 -1.42 1.68 -3.87
N PRO A 58 -2.50 1.19 -3.26
CA PRO A 58 -2.66 1.21 -1.80
C PRO A 58 -1.54 0.53 -1.03
N SER A 59 -0.90 -0.49 -1.62
CA SER A 59 0.21 -1.23 -1.01
C SER A 59 1.50 -0.43 -0.89
N THR A 60 1.67 0.62 -1.69
CA THR A 60 2.86 1.49 -1.72
C THR A 60 2.55 2.92 -1.32
N ALA A 61 1.27 3.29 -1.27
CA ALA A 61 0.81 4.63 -0.91
C ALA A 61 1.30 5.05 0.48
N THR A 62 1.95 6.18 0.56
CA THR A 62 2.35 6.81 1.82
C THR A 62 1.71 8.19 1.96
N ALA A 63 1.91 9.06 0.97
CA ALA A 63 1.40 10.42 1.00
C ALA A 63 -0.14 10.48 0.89
N MET A 64 -0.74 9.64 0.04
CA MET A 64 -2.20 9.59 -0.17
C MET A 64 -2.89 8.45 0.59
N LEU A 65 -2.26 7.91 1.61
CA LEU A 65 -2.86 6.88 2.45
C LEU A 65 -4.10 7.36 3.21
N PRO A 66 -4.14 8.60 3.75
CA PRO A 66 -5.34 9.14 4.39
C PRO A 66 -6.55 9.21 3.45
N GLU A 67 -6.35 9.58 2.19
CA GLU A 67 -7.42 9.65 1.18
C GLU A 67 -7.96 8.26 0.84
N TRP A 68 -7.09 7.25 0.79
CA TRP A 68 -7.52 5.86 0.65
C TRP A 68 -8.34 5.40 1.85
N GLU A 69 -7.93 5.73 3.07
CA GLU A 69 -8.66 5.41 4.30
C GLU A 69 -10.02 6.08 4.34
N GLU A 70 -10.09 7.38 4.03
CA GLU A 70 -11.35 8.12 3.98
C GLU A 70 -12.32 7.52 2.95
N THR A 71 -11.82 7.20 1.75
CA THR A 71 -12.63 6.59 0.69
C THR A 71 -13.22 5.24 1.09
N LEU A 72 -12.48 4.45 1.85
CA LEU A 72 -12.88 3.11 2.29
C LEU A 72 -13.56 3.09 3.67
N GLY A 73 -13.68 4.24 4.33
CA GLY A 73 -14.26 4.35 5.67
C GLY A 73 -13.42 3.66 6.74
N LEU A 74 -12.10 3.80 6.67
CA LEU A 74 -11.16 3.33 7.68
C LEU A 74 -10.75 4.49 8.61
N PRO A 75 -10.42 4.21 9.90
CA PRO A 75 -10.46 2.90 10.56
C PRO A 75 -11.89 2.44 10.86
N ASP A 76 -12.10 1.13 10.83
CA ASP A 76 -13.38 0.56 11.24
C ASP A 76 -13.61 0.77 12.74
N LEU A 77 -14.87 1.06 13.15
CA LEU A 77 -15.26 1.27 14.55
C LEU A 77 -14.95 0.06 15.45
N CYS A 78 -14.80 -1.11 14.87
CA CYS A 78 -14.48 -2.36 15.56
C CYS A 78 -12.97 -2.68 15.54
N ALA A 79 -12.11 -1.79 15.03
CA ALA A 79 -10.67 -2.01 15.03
C ALA A 79 -10.14 -2.03 16.47
N ILE A 80 -9.61 -3.16 16.89
CA ILE A 80 -9.04 -3.34 18.23
C ILE A 80 -7.56 -2.91 18.17
N GLY A 81 -7.24 -1.83 18.84
CA GLY A 81 -5.90 -1.28 18.97
C GLY A 81 -5.60 -0.10 18.03
N GLU A 82 -4.58 0.65 18.36
CA GLU A 82 -4.10 1.75 17.54
C GLU A 82 -3.30 1.19 16.34
N ILE A 83 -3.70 1.57 15.14
CA ILE A 83 -3.00 1.20 13.91
C ILE A 83 -1.99 2.32 13.62
N ASP A 84 -0.86 2.31 14.32
CA ASP A 84 0.15 3.38 14.20
C ASP A 84 1.13 3.16 13.04
N SER A 85 1.28 1.93 12.57
CA SER A 85 2.25 1.61 11.52
C SER A 85 1.68 1.86 10.12
N ILE A 86 2.42 2.58 9.27
CA ILE A 86 2.08 2.78 7.85
C ILE A 86 1.81 1.44 7.15
N ILE A 87 2.59 0.41 7.46
CA ILE A 87 2.42 -0.92 6.87
C ILE A 87 1.08 -1.56 7.27
N GLN A 88 0.67 -1.41 8.52
CA GLN A 88 -0.64 -1.91 8.99
C GLN A 88 -1.79 -1.16 8.33
N ARG A 89 -1.67 0.16 8.20
CA ARG A 89 -2.66 1.00 7.50
C ARG A 89 -2.80 0.60 6.03
N GLN A 90 -1.68 0.44 5.31
CA GLN A 90 -1.67 -0.05 3.93
C GLN A 90 -2.34 -1.43 3.80
N ARG A 91 -2.04 -2.35 4.71
CA ARG A 91 -2.66 -3.69 4.74
C ARG A 91 -4.16 -3.63 4.99
N ALA A 92 -4.62 -2.75 5.89
CA ALA A 92 -6.04 -2.55 6.15
C ALA A 92 -6.77 -2.03 4.90
N VAL A 93 -6.19 -1.05 4.20
CA VAL A 93 -6.71 -0.51 2.94
C VAL A 93 -6.78 -1.61 1.86
N VAL A 94 -5.69 -2.37 1.67
CA VAL A 94 -5.63 -3.47 0.70
C VAL A 94 -6.67 -4.55 1.02
N SER A 95 -6.76 -4.95 2.29
CA SER A 95 -7.75 -5.95 2.74
C SER A 95 -9.19 -5.51 2.47
N LYS A 96 -9.49 -4.24 2.74
CA LYS A 96 -10.83 -3.68 2.51
C LYS A 96 -11.17 -3.57 1.02
N LEU A 97 -10.21 -3.14 0.21
CA LEU A 97 -10.38 -2.93 -1.23
C LEU A 97 -10.55 -4.25 -1.99
N PHE A 98 -9.78 -5.28 -1.62
CA PHE A 98 -9.80 -6.58 -2.31
C PHE A 98 -10.64 -7.64 -1.58
N GLY A 99 -11.31 -7.27 -0.50
CA GLY A 99 -12.19 -8.15 0.24
C GLY A 99 -13.43 -8.51 -0.57
N ILE A 100 -13.45 -9.71 -1.15
CA ILE A 100 -14.57 -10.20 -1.98
C ILE A 100 -15.73 -10.70 -1.11
N GLY A 101 -15.49 -10.86 0.20
CA GLY A 101 -16.41 -11.53 1.11
C GLY A 101 -16.34 -13.05 1.00
N GLY A 102 -16.70 -13.74 2.06
CA GLY A 102 -16.70 -15.20 2.11
C GLY A 102 -16.99 -15.69 3.52
N GLN A 103 -17.47 -16.94 3.61
CA GLN A 103 -17.80 -17.59 4.88
C GLN A 103 -16.95 -18.84 5.13
N SER A 104 -15.97 -19.12 4.25
CA SER A 104 -15.11 -20.30 4.42
C SER A 104 -13.96 -20.02 5.40
N VAL A 105 -13.53 -21.04 6.11
CA VAL A 105 -12.34 -20.99 6.99
C VAL A 105 -11.12 -20.46 6.23
N ALA A 106 -10.91 -20.94 5.01
CA ALA A 106 -9.80 -20.50 4.17
C ALA A 106 -9.88 -19.02 3.81
N TYR A 107 -11.09 -18.46 3.67
CA TYR A 107 -11.27 -17.02 3.45
C TYR A 107 -10.83 -16.21 4.67
N PHE A 108 -11.28 -16.55 5.88
CA PHE A 108 -10.92 -15.82 7.09
C PHE A 108 -9.44 -15.91 7.40
N ILE A 109 -8.80 -17.08 7.22
CA ILE A 109 -7.35 -17.24 7.38
C ILE A 109 -6.61 -16.31 6.41
N ARG A 110 -7.00 -16.26 5.15
CA ARG A 110 -6.38 -15.40 4.13
C ARG A 110 -6.53 -13.91 4.45
N VAL A 111 -7.71 -13.49 4.92
CA VAL A 111 -7.94 -12.10 5.34
C VAL A 111 -7.04 -11.73 6.51
N ALA A 112 -6.94 -12.61 7.51
CA ALA A 112 -6.05 -12.40 8.65
C ALA A 112 -4.57 -12.30 8.23
N GLU A 113 -4.12 -13.18 7.33
CA GLU A 113 -2.77 -13.13 6.76
C GLU A 113 -2.49 -11.80 6.04
N THR A 114 -3.46 -11.30 5.26
CA THR A 114 -3.35 -10.00 4.58
C THR A 114 -3.17 -8.86 5.57
N LEU A 115 -3.84 -8.94 6.72
CA LEU A 115 -3.71 -7.97 7.81
C LEU A 115 -2.42 -8.17 8.64
N GLY A 116 -1.73 -9.30 8.44
CA GLY A 116 -0.48 -9.63 9.13
C GLY A 116 -0.66 -10.47 10.39
N TYR A 117 -1.82 -11.07 10.57
CA TYR A 117 -2.11 -11.99 11.67
C TYR A 117 -2.09 -13.45 11.20
N THR A 118 -1.61 -14.33 12.05
CA THR A 118 -1.72 -15.78 11.86
C THR A 118 -2.80 -16.28 12.80
N ILE A 119 -3.86 -16.84 12.25
CA ILE A 119 -4.99 -17.40 13.01
C ILE A 119 -5.18 -18.87 12.67
N SER A 120 -5.74 -19.62 13.61
CA SER A 120 -6.26 -20.97 13.39
C SER A 120 -7.73 -20.99 13.76
N ILE A 121 -8.55 -21.65 12.96
CA ILE A 121 -9.99 -21.74 13.20
C ILE A 121 -10.36 -23.17 13.54
N THR A 122 -10.90 -23.36 14.73
CA THR A 122 -11.41 -24.64 15.19
C THR A 122 -12.92 -24.67 15.02
N GLN A 123 -13.41 -25.59 14.22
CA GLN A 123 -14.85 -25.84 14.04
C GLN A 123 -15.30 -26.96 14.97
N TYR A 124 -16.40 -26.71 15.66
CA TYR A 124 -17.00 -27.69 16.55
C TYR A 124 -18.03 -28.51 15.80
N ARG A 125 -18.30 -29.69 16.31
CA ARG A 125 -19.32 -30.60 15.79
C ARG A 125 -20.33 -30.94 16.89
N GLN A 126 -21.57 -31.16 16.49
CA GLN A 126 -22.58 -31.68 17.37
C GLN A 126 -22.24 -33.12 17.77
N ALA A 127 -22.53 -33.50 19.00
CA ALA A 127 -22.43 -34.89 19.44
C ALA A 127 -23.54 -35.71 18.79
N CYS A 128 -23.18 -36.73 18.04
CA CYS A 128 -24.13 -37.63 17.36
C CYS A 128 -23.91 -39.07 17.79
N SER A 129 -25.01 -39.76 18.07
CA SER A 129 -24.96 -41.19 18.39
C SER A 129 -24.36 -41.99 17.22
N GLY A 130 -23.36 -42.81 17.50
CA GLY A 130 -22.63 -43.58 16.47
C GLY A 130 -21.45 -42.87 15.82
N MET A 131 -21.25 -41.57 16.05
CA MET A 131 -20.11 -40.81 15.53
C MET A 131 -19.22 -40.22 16.64
N SER A 132 -19.75 -40.08 17.83
CA SER A 132 -18.97 -39.61 19.00
C SER A 132 -18.40 -40.80 19.78
N VAL A 133 -17.14 -40.66 20.25
CA VAL A 133 -16.43 -41.65 21.07
C VAL A 133 -16.35 -41.19 22.51
N CYS A 134 -16.01 -42.14 23.41
CA CYS A 134 -15.84 -41.81 24.81
C CYS A 134 -14.70 -40.79 25.00
N GLY A 135 -15.02 -39.65 25.60
CA GLY A 135 -14.09 -38.50 25.79
C GLY A 135 -14.38 -37.32 24.87
N ASP A 136 -15.23 -37.46 23.86
CA ASP A 136 -15.68 -36.34 23.07
C ASP A 136 -16.60 -35.41 23.87
N ALA A 137 -16.56 -34.13 23.54
CA ALA A 137 -17.43 -33.16 24.15
C ALA A 137 -18.89 -33.36 23.70
N LEU A 138 -19.82 -33.34 24.64
CA LEU A 138 -21.27 -33.45 24.39
C LEU A 138 -21.81 -32.09 23.96
N ASN A 139 -21.56 -31.73 22.73
CA ASN A 139 -21.99 -30.47 22.14
C ASN A 139 -23.42 -30.58 21.62
N GLY A 140 -24.23 -29.54 21.86
CA GLY A 140 -25.60 -29.45 21.38
C GLY A 140 -25.71 -29.05 19.90
N GLU A 141 -26.95 -28.88 19.42
CA GLU A 141 -27.28 -28.54 18.03
C GLU A 141 -26.72 -27.17 17.57
N GLU A 142 -26.38 -26.29 18.51
CA GLU A 142 -25.83 -24.94 18.24
C GLU A 142 -24.33 -24.94 17.89
N TRP A 143 -23.60 -25.99 18.29
CA TRP A 143 -22.15 -26.04 18.18
C TRP A 143 -21.60 -26.10 16.74
N PRO A 144 -22.28 -26.70 15.76
CA PRO A 144 -21.82 -26.64 14.35
C PRO A 144 -21.74 -25.22 13.78
N PHE A 145 -22.46 -24.27 14.38
CA PHE A 145 -22.46 -22.85 13.99
C PHE A 145 -21.50 -22.00 14.82
N THR A 146 -20.77 -22.64 15.74
CA THR A 146 -19.81 -21.99 16.62
C THR A 146 -18.40 -22.35 16.17
N TRP A 147 -17.54 -21.36 16.16
CA TRP A 147 -16.12 -21.53 15.84
C TRP A 147 -15.26 -20.59 16.70
N LEU A 148 -14.00 -20.96 16.91
CA LEU A 148 -13.03 -20.24 17.72
C LEU A 148 -11.75 -20.01 16.91
#